data_1d23e7bb7454eb485cd61f104f3e8f75
#
_entry.id   1d23e7bb7454eb485cd61f104f3e8f75
#
_cell.length_a   1.000
_cell.length_b   1.000
_cell.length_c   1.000
_cell.angle_alpha   90.00
_cell.angle_beta   90.00
_cell.angle_gamma   90.00
#
_symmetry.space_group_name_H-M   'P 1'
#
loop_
_entity.id
_entity.type
_entity.pdbx_description
1 polymer ?
#
loop_
_entity_poly.entity_id
_entity_poly.type
_entity_poly.pdbx_seq_one_letter_code
_entity_poly.pdbx_strand_id
1 'polypeptide(L)'
;MGLSIDYLYEKNADGTPKKNEKGQIIYLLDPAGNKIPNKDEQNRTVYLDTNSRYAWETAIGEAESQDLYDRWDATIKGATATQDFRNGPNTFGWIVEIDPFNAGQNPVKRTALGRFAHEDCRASRAIEGQPFAFYMGDDSRGEYIYKFVSDATWDPKDINTGYRAGDKYMNNGKFYVAQFNDDGTGQWVELAYGQNGLNEQNSIYPFSSQAEVLTFARLAGDTVKATKMDRPEWVAVNPENGEVYVTLTNNSNRGTAYTTDAANPRNYSDPEGGKGNVNGHIIRFKEENSAAETFEWDIYLFGAEAAMAENINLSGLNDNNDLSSPDGMWFDPRGVLWIQTDDGAYTDTTNCMMLAALPGQVGDGGAATAPNEQATIVGAKVTDENLRRFLTGPAECEITGVTMTPDHKAILINVQHPGEDSKSYDAPTSHWPASQTDRTNQTARPRSATVVITRNDGGLIAG
;
A
#
# COMPACT_ATOMS: atom_id res chain seq x y z
N MET A 1 12.79 5.80 12.49
CA MET A 1 13.83 6.69 11.91
C MET A 1 13.76 6.57 10.40
N GLY A 2 13.65 7.68 9.69
CA GLY A 2 13.77 7.71 8.25
C GLY A 2 15.23 7.91 7.85
N LEU A 3 15.61 7.38 6.69
CA LEU A 3 16.86 7.73 6.05
C LEU A 3 16.55 8.66 4.89
N SER A 4 17.25 9.78 4.77
CA SER A 4 17.22 10.65 3.61
C SER A 4 18.57 10.61 2.91
N ILE A 5 18.58 10.71 1.58
CA ILE A 5 19.84 10.82 0.84
C ILE A 5 20.50 12.13 1.24
N ASP A 6 21.79 12.05 1.63
CA ASP A 6 22.63 13.24 1.75
C ASP A 6 22.96 13.74 0.35
N TYR A 7 22.56 14.98 0.04
CA TYR A 7 22.84 15.60 -1.25
C TYR A 7 23.92 16.66 -1.13
N LEU A 8 24.78 16.76 -2.13
CA LEU A 8 25.77 17.83 -2.23
C LEU A 8 25.07 19.19 -2.33
N TYR A 9 25.59 20.17 -1.62
CA TYR A 9 25.03 21.52 -1.56
C TYR A 9 26.15 22.60 -1.64
N GLU A 10 25.76 23.82 -2.03
CA GLU A 10 26.67 24.96 -1.96
C GLU A 10 26.98 25.28 -0.51
N LYS A 11 28.27 25.64 -0.23
CA LYS A 11 28.75 25.95 1.11
C LYS A 11 29.09 27.43 1.27
N ASN A 12 28.82 27.96 2.44
CA ASN A 12 29.36 29.22 2.91
C ASN A 12 30.88 29.07 3.22
N ALA A 13 31.54 30.17 3.47
CA ALA A 13 32.98 30.16 3.80
C ALA A 13 33.31 29.40 5.10
N ASP A 14 32.35 29.26 5.99
CA ASP A 14 32.46 28.49 7.25
C ASP A 14 32.09 27.01 7.09
N GLY A 15 31.79 26.56 5.85
CA GLY A 15 31.41 25.17 5.55
C GLY A 15 29.92 24.84 5.74
N THR A 16 29.11 25.75 6.26
CA THR A 16 27.66 25.54 6.46
C THR A 16 26.91 25.58 5.13
N PRO A 17 25.71 24.92 5.05
CA PRO A 17 24.87 24.96 3.86
C PRO A 17 24.47 26.40 3.49
N LYS A 18 24.66 26.78 2.25
CA LYS A 18 24.15 28.03 1.70
C LYS A 18 22.64 27.93 1.48
N LYS A 19 21.91 28.98 1.81
CA LYS A 19 20.45 29.02 1.69
C LYS A 19 20.01 30.11 0.73
N ASN A 20 18.90 29.89 0.03
CA ASN A 20 18.25 30.89 -0.81
C ASN A 20 17.48 31.92 0.05
N GLU A 21 16.86 32.92 -0.58
CA GLU A 21 16.06 33.96 0.07
C GLU A 21 14.87 33.42 0.88
N LYS A 22 14.41 32.19 0.59
CA LYS A 22 13.35 31.49 1.32
C LYS A 22 13.87 30.60 2.44
N GLY A 23 15.15 30.65 2.76
CA GLY A 23 15.79 29.84 3.80
C GLY A 23 16.06 28.37 3.43
N GLN A 24 15.83 27.97 2.17
CA GLN A 24 16.03 26.60 1.71
C GLN A 24 17.49 26.37 1.27
N ILE A 25 18.03 25.18 1.55
CA ILE A 25 19.39 24.78 1.13
C ILE A 25 19.48 24.76 -0.40
N ILE A 26 20.57 25.33 -0.92
CA ILE A 26 20.91 25.32 -2.35
C ILE A 26 21.70 24.06 -2.65
N TYR A 27 21.07 23.08 -3.28
CA TYR A 27 21.72 21.82 -3.67
C TYR A 27 22.47 21.97 -5.00
N LEU A 28 23.56 21.20 -5.15
CA LEU A 28 24.21 21.02 -6.43
C LEU A 28 23.37 20.12 -7.33
N LEU A 29 23.27 20.49 -8.61
CA LEU A 29 22.46 19.75 -9.58
C LEU A 29 23.34 19.15 -10.67
N ASP A 30 22.96 17.99 -11.18
CA ASP A 30 23.55 17.40 -12.36
C ASP A 30 23.07 18.14 -13.65
N PRO A 31 23.61 17.84 -14.85
CA PRO A 31 23.17 18.47 -16.09
C PRO A 31 21.70 18.24 -16.45
N ALA A 32 21.04 17.26 -15.86
CA ALA A 32 19.62 16.97 -16.03
C ALA A 32 18.74 17.70 -15.01
N GLY A 33 19.34 18.44 -14.05
CA GLY A 33 18.63 19.20 -13.03
C GLY A 33 18.32 18.41 -11.74
N ASN A 34 18.82 17.20 -11.59
CA ASN A 34 18.61 16.40 -10.37
C ASN A 34 19.65 16.75 -9.31
N LYS A 35 19.28 16.64 -8.03
CA LYS A 35 20.22 16.79 -6.91
C LYS A 35 21.29 15.70 -6.97
N ILE A 36 22.55 16.08 -6.77
CA ILE A 36 23.69 15.16 -6.80
C ILE A 36 23.83 14.49 -5.42
N PRO A 37 23.67 13.14 -5.31
CA PRO A 37 23.89 12.44 -4.06
C PRO A 37 25.35 12.55 -3.59
N ASN A 38 25.54 12.77 -2.30
CA ASN A 38 26.86 12.65 -1.68
C ASN A 38 27.31 11.18 -1.69
N LYS A 39 28.62 10.95 -1.87
CA LYS A 39 29.19 9.61 -1.94
C LYS A 39 30.30 9.46 -0.90
N ASP A 40 30.38 8.28 -0.30
CA ASP A 40 31.50 7.90 0.58
C ASP A 40 32.76 7.51 -0.22
N GLU A 41 33.81 7.16 0.49
CA GLU A 41 35.09 6.76 -0.11
C GLU A 41 35.00 5.51 -1.00
N GLN A 42 33.97 4.68 -0.81
CA GLN A 42 33.65 3.50 -1.62
C GLN A 42 32.65 3.80 -2.74
N ASN A 43 32.35 5.09 -3.01
CA ASN A 43 31.40 5.56 -4.01
C ASN A 43 29.92 5.13 -3.75
N ARG A 44 29.55 4.81 -2.51
CA ARG A 44 28.18 4.49 -2.11
C ARG A 44 27.45 5.78 -1.73
N THR A 45 26.13 5.84 -1.99
CA THR A 45 25.30 6.97 -1.56
C THR A 45 25.29 7.08 -0.04
N VAL A 46 25.58 8.28 0.45
CA VAL A 46 25.52 8.61 1.88
C VAL A 46 24.07 8.93 2.25
N TYR A 47 23.60 8.36 3.34
CA TYR A 47 22.29 8.64 3.91
C TYR A 47 22.45 9.36 5.25
N LEU A 48 21.56 10.32 5.48
CA LEU A 48 21.46 11.03 6.77
C LEU A 48 20.29 10.44 7.56
N ASP A 49 20.50 10.29 8.85
CA ASP A 49 19.43 10.00 9.78
C ASP A 49 18.46 11.18 9.81
N THR A 50 17.17 10.89 9.77
CA THR A 50 16.11 11.86 9.99
C THR A 50 15.41 11.58 11.29
N ASN A 51 14.87 12.61 11.94
CA ASN A 51 13.97 12.43 13.08
C ASN A 51 12.80 11.53 12.69
N SER A 52 12.21 10.85 13.66
CA SER A 52 10.95 10.13 13.44
C SER A 52 9.87 11.09 12.92
N ARG A 53 8.88 10.57 12.19
CA ARG A 53 7.81 11.39 11.58
C ARG A 53 7.13 12.34 12.59
N TYR A 54 6.94 11.88 13.82
CA TYR A 54 6.24 12.62 14.87
C TYR A 54 7.18 13.11 15.98
N ALA A 55 8.49 12.94 15.84
CA ALA A 55 9.51 13.35 16.81
C ALA A 55 9.24 12.87 18.25
N TRP A 56 8.66 11.69 18.43
CA TRP A 56 8.34 11.12 19.76
C TRP A 56 9.57 10.99 20.65
N GLU A 57 10.73 10.75 20.04
CA GLU A 57 12.02 10.69 20.74
C GLU A 57 12.41 12.00 21.42
N THR A 58 11.77 13.12 21.05
CA THR A 58 12.00 14.44 21.65
C THR A 58 11.00 14.77 22.78
N ALA A 59 9.95 13.97 22.93
CA ALA A 59 8.83 14.27 23.85
C ALA A 59 9.11 13.86 25.30
N ILE A 60 10.14 13.07 25.56
CA ILE A 60 10.51 12.54 26.89
C ILE A 60 11.75 13.28 27.38
N GLY A 61 11.81 13.55 28.71
CA GLY A 61 12.94 14.23 29.34
C GLY A 61 14.27 13.50 29.10
N GLU A 62 15.35 14.24 28.94
CA GLU A 62 16.65 13.78 28.44
C GLU A 62 17.20 12.51 29.09
N ALA A 63 16.96 12.30 30.40
CA ALA A 63 17.51 11.12 31.11
C ALA A 63 16.72 9.83 30.86
N GLU A 64 15.41 9.92 30.54
CA GLU A 64 14.55 8.75 30.32
C GLU A 64 14.47 8.37 28.84
N SER A 65 14.75 9.32 27.91
CA SER A 65 14.64 9.08 26.49
C SER A 65 15.80 8.28 25.91
N GLN A 66 17.00 8.40 26.44
CA GLN A 66 18.19 7.77 25.86
C GLN A 66 18.10 6.24 25.88
N ASP A 67 17.69 5.63 27.02
CA ASP A 67 17.57 4.17 27.10
C ASP A 67 16.32 3.64 26.35
N LEU A 68 15.24 4.40 26.31
CA LEU A 68 13.98 3.99 25.68
C LEU A 68 14.09 3.90 24.16
N TYR A 69 14.77 4.86 23.53
CA TYR A 69 14.88 4.96 22.07
C TYR A 69 16.21 4.43 21.50
N ASP A 70 17.17 4.02 22.33
CA ASP A 70 18.49 3.56 21.91
C ASP A 70 18.41 2.38 20.92
N ARG A 71 17.44 1.47 21.11
CA ARG A 71 17.16 0.35 20.18
C ARG A 71 16.71 0.79 18.78
N TRP A 72 16.29 2.03 18.63
CA TRP A 72 15.83 2.61 17.35
C TRP A 72 16.91 3.45 16.66
N ASP A 73 18.03 3.67 17.35
CA ASP A 73 19.18 4.35 16.79
C ASP A 73 20.02 3.36 15.97
N ALA A 74 19.87 3.43 14.65
CA ALA A 74 20.57 2.57 13.70
C ALA A 74 22.00 3.04 13.36
N THR A 75 22.52 4.06 14.05
CA THR A 75 23.88 4.54 13.82
C THR A 75 24.93 3.49 14.25
N ILE A 76 26.04 3.46 13.53
CA ILE A 76 27.14 2.55 13.82
C ILE A 76 27.90 3.09 15.02
N LYS A 77 27.77 2.43 16.19
CA LYS A 77 28.44 2.77 17.44
C LYS A 77 29.55 1.79 17.82
N GLY A 78 29.45 0.54 17.41
CA GLY A 78 30.37 -0.54 17.72
C GLY A 78 31.18 -1.06 16.53
N ALA A 79 32.19 -1.87 16.80
CA ALA A 79 33.00 -2.50 15.77
C ALA A 79 32.23 -3.56 14.96
N THR A 80 31.21 -4.17 15.54
CA THR A 80 30.37 -5.21 14.92
C THR A 80 28.89 -4.90 15.09
N ALA A 81 28.06 -5.46 14.22
CA ALA A 81 26.61 -5.29 14.25
C ALA A 81 25.91 -5.90 15.49
N THR A 82 26.64 -6.63 16.33
CA THR A 82 26.14 -7.15 17.60
C THR A 82 26.33 -6.18 18.79
N GLN A 83 27.01 -5.06 18.55
CA GLN A 83 27.32 -4.05 19.56
C GLN A 83 26.47 -2.78 19.45
N ASP A 84 25.61 -2.71 18.44
CA ASP A 84 24.68 -1.61 18.21
C ASP A 84 23.42 -2.10 17.47
N PHE A 85 22.52 -1.19 17.18
CA PHE A 85 21.23 -1.49 16.53
C PHE A 85 21.21 -1.16 15.04
N ARG A 86 22.40 -1.10 14.35
CA ARG A 86 22.49 -0.78 12.91
C ARG A 86 21.58 -1.61 12.01
N ASN A 87 21.28 -2.87 12.39
CA ASN A 87 20.37 -3.76 11.69
C ASN A 87 18.94 -3.78 12.30
N GLY A 88 18.67 -2.94 13.31
CA GLY A 88 17.34 -2.81 13.92
C GLY A 88 16.23 -2.62 12.89
N PRO A 89 16.34 -1.68 11.91
CA PRO A 89 15.34 -1.48 10.87
C PRO A 89 15.05 -2.74 10.04
N ASN A 90 16.05 -3.59 9.81
CA ASN A 90 15.90 -4.82 9.03
C ASN A 90 15.11 -5.92 9.76
N THR A 91 14.75 -5.71 11.03
CA THR A 91 13.90 -6.65 11.78
C THR A 91 12.40 -6.41 11.57
N PHE A 92 12.01 -5.31 10.93
CA PHE A 92 10.63 -4.93 10.62
C PHE A 92 10.34 -5.03 9.12
N GLY A 93 9.05 -4.97 8.75
CA GLY A 93 8.61 -5.01 7.34
C GLY A 93 8.56 -6.43 6.77
N TRP A 94 8.46 -7.44 7.60
CA TRP A 94 8.25 -8.85 7.21
C TRP A 94 6.82 -9.27 7.50
N ILE A 95 6.29 -10.20 6.70
CA ILE A 95 5.04 -10.89 7.07
C ILE A 95 5.27 -11.69 8.35
N VAL A 96 4.37 -11.52 9.30
CA VAL A 96 4.39 -12.21 10.60
C VAL A 96 3.15 -13.09 10.74
N GLU A 97 3.36 -14.39 10.85
CA GLU A 97 2.30 -15.36 11.12
C GLU A 97 2.14 -15.58 12.62
N ILE A 98 0.88 -15.53 13.08
CA ILE A 98 0.49 -15.80 14.47
C ILE A 98 -0.60 -16.86 14.47
N ASP A 99 -0.42 -17.93 15.24
CA ASP A 99 -1.47 -18.91 15.50
C ASP A 99 -2.25 -18.49 16.75
N PRO A 100 -3.48 -17.97 16.62
CA PRO A 100 -4.26 -17.49 17.76
C PRO A 100 -4.73 -18.61 18.69
N PHE A 101 -4.69 -19.85 18.22
CA PHE A 101 -5.09 -21.04 19.02
C PHE A 101 -3.90 -21.69 19.73
N ASN A 102 -2.69 -21.20 19.55
CA ASN A 102 -1.48 -21.71 20.16
C ASN A 102 -0.65 -20.61 20.84
N ALA A 103 -1.13 -20.10 21.96
CA ALA A 103 -0.50 -19.03 22.72
C ALA A 103 0.91 -19.36 23.26
N GLY A 104 1.30 -20.62 23.25
CA GLY A 104 2.64 -21.07 23.68
C GLY A 104 3.73 -20.96 22.62
N GLN A 105 3.38 -20.65 21.37
CA GLN A 105 4.33 -20.47 20.28
C GLN A 105 4.63 -18.99 20.01
N ASN A 106 5.88 -18.69 19.67
CA ASN A 106 6.26 -17.35 19.23
C ASN A 106 5.72 -17.07 17.81
N PRO A 107 5.42 -15.79 17.50
CA PRO A 107 5.17 -15.37 16.12
C PRO A 107 6.31 -15.75 15.18
N VAL A 108 6.00 -16.09 13.94
CA VAL A 108 6.98 -16.52 12.93
C VAL A 108 7.06 -15.48 11.81
N LYS A 109 8.26 -14.98 11.52
CA LYS A 109 8.49 -14.13 10.35
C LYS A 109 8.64 -14.99 9.11
N ARG A 110 7.81 -14.73 8.09
CA ARG A 110 7.84 -15.42 6.80
C ARG A 110 8.73 -14.66 5.81
N THR A 111 10.04 -14.74 6.02
CA THR A 111 11.03 -13.90 5.34
C THR A 111 11.15 -14.15 3.84
N ALA A 112 10.72 -15.30 3.33
CA ALA A 112 10.71 -15.60 1.90
C ALA A 112 9.75 -14.69 1.10
N LEU A 113 8.80 -14.03 1.76
CA LEU A 113 7.85 -13.10 1.15
C LEU A 113 8.42 -11.68 0.97
N GLY A 114 9.71 -11.46 1.24
CA GLY A 114 10.37 -10.17 1.11
C GLY A 114 10.10 -9.20 2.26
N ARG A 115 10.89 -8.12 2.30
CA ARG A 115 10.80 -7.05 3.31
C ARG A 115 10.49 -5.72 2.67
N PHE A 116 9.33 -5.17 2.99
CA PHE A 116 8.85 -3.85 2.55
C PHE A 116 7.69 -3.38 3.45
N ALA A 117 7.02 -2.29 3.12
CA ALA A 117 5.84 -1.84 3.86
C ALA A 117 4.60 -2.62 3.38
N HIS A 118 4.50 -3.88 3.82
CA HIS A 118 3.34 -4.72 3.51
C HIS A 118 2.07 -4.09 4.06
N GLU A 119 1.14 -3.78 3.17
CA GLU A 119 -0.18 -3.34 3.57
C GLU A 119 -1.16 -4.52 3.61
N ASP A 120 -1.08 -5.42 2.64
CA ASP A 120 -1.79 -6.70 2.67
C ASP A 120 -0.91 -7.87 2.18
N CYS A 121 -1.33 -9.07 2.50
CA CYS A 121 -0.77 -10.33 2.01
C CYS A 121 -1.91 -11.32 1.75
N ARG A 122 -2.35 -11.42 0.51
CA ARG A 122 -3.51 -12.20 0.13
C ARG A 122 -3.13 -13.48 -0.60
N ALA A 123 -3.61 -14.61 -0.08
CA ALA A 123 -3.42 -15.90 -0.73
C ALA A 123 -4.26 -16.03 -2.00
N SER A 124 -3.72 -16.71 -3.01
CA SER A 124 -4.48 -17.19 -4.17
C SER A 124 -5.59 -18.16 -3.75
N ARG A 125 -6.47 -18.53 -4.68
CA ARG A 125 -7.47 -19.59 -4.41
C ARG A 125 -6.77 -20.90 -4.02
N ALA A 126 -7.27 -21.52 -2.96
CA ALA A 126 -6.78 -22.80 -2.45
C ALA A 126 -7.42 -23.96 -3.22
N ILE A 127 -6.83 -24.33 -4.37
CA ILE A 127 -7.29 -25.41 -5.24
C ILE A 127 -6.36 -26.61 -5.09
N GLU A 128 -6.89 -27.79 -4.74
CA GLU A 128 -6.12 -29.01 -4.50
C GLU A 128 -5.19 -29.33 -5.68
N GLY A 129 -3.92 -29.56 -5.37
CA GLY A 129 -2.89 -29.91 -6.33
C GLY A 129 -2.42 -28.75 -7.21
N GLN A 130 -2.97 -27.54 -7.06
CA GLN A 130 -2.56 -26.36 -7.81
C GLN A 130 -1.46 -25.57 -7.07
N PRO A 131 -0.66 -24.78 -7.79
CA PRO A 131 0.28 -23.84 -7.19
C PRO A 131 -0.43 -22.90 -6.21
N PHE A 132 0.25 -22.53 -5.12
CA PHE A 132 -0.28 -21.63 -4.12
C PHE A 132 0.60 -20.38 -4.03
N ALA A 133 0.01 -19.22 -4.18
CA ALA A 133 0.71 -17.96 -4.21
C ALA A 133 0.15 -16.94 -3.20
N PHE A 134 0.96 -15.89 -2.93
CA PHE A 134 0.59 -14.75 -2.11
C PHE A 134 0.89 -13.47 -2.89
N TYR A 135 -0.09 -12.58 -2.97
CA TYR A 135 0.02 -11.27 -3.59
C TYR A 135 0.07 -10.19 -2.51
N MET A 136 0.90 -9.17 -2.71
CA MET A 136 1.22 -8.18 -1.68
C MET A 136 1.41 -6.81 -2.28
N GLY A 137 0.90 -5.77 -1.59
CA GLY A 137 1.13 -4.37 -1.88
C GLY A 137 2.24 -3.79 -0.99
N ASP A 138 3.05 -2.88 -1.53
CA ASP A 138 4.01 -2.08 -0.78
C ASP A 138 3.53 -0.64 -0.71
N ASP A 139 2.91 -0.25 0.41
CA ASP A 139 2.35 1.08 0.58
C ASP A 139 3.43 2.15 0.71
N SER A 140 3.84 2.63 -0.44
CA SER A 140 4.62 3.86 -0.59
C SER A 140 4.52 4.37 -2.03
N ARG A 141 4.66 5.68 -2.21
CA ARG A 141 4.64 6.30 -3.53
C ARG A 141 5.78 5.80 -4.40
N GLY A 142 5.43 5.16 -5.53
CA GLY A 142 6.41 4.62 -6.48
C GLY A 142 7.02 3.29 -6.07
N GLU A 143 6.42 2.57 -5.13
CA GLU A 143 6.77 1.20 -4.78
C GLU A 143 5.90 0.20 -5.53
N TYR A 144 5.92 -1.09 -5.17
CA TYR A 144 5.63 -2.17 -6.10
C TYR A 144 4.53 -3.11 -5.63
N ILE A 145 3.99 -3.87 -6.58
CA ILE A 145 3.17 -5.05 -6.32
C ILE A 145 4.07 -6.28 -6.41
N TYR A 146 4.02 -7.13 -5.39
CA TYR A 146 4.84 -8.34 -5.29
C TYR A 146 3.98 -9.60 -5.28
N LYS A 147 4.62 -10.71 -5.66
CA LYS A 147 4.04 -12.04 -5.62
C LYS A 147 5.06 -13.04 -5.08
N PHE A 148 4.62 -13.93 -4.20
CA PHE A 148 5.39 -15.09 -3.79
C PHE A 148 4.65 -16.36 -4.23
N VAL A 149 5.33 -17.28 -4.90
CA VAL A 149 4.80 -18.57 -5.32
C VAL A 149 5.47 -19.66 -4.52
N SER A 150 4.70 -20.44 -3.77
CA SER A 150 5.19 -21.58 -3.00
C SER A 150 5.72 -22.70 -3.91
N ASP A 151 6.79 -23.35 -3.49
CA ASP A 151 7.24 -24.61 -4.13
C ASP A 151 6.24 -25.75 -3.92
N ALA A 152 5.38 -25.64 -2.90
CA ALA A 152 4.38 -26.65 -2.59
C ALA A 152 3.04 -26.33 -3.28
N THR A 153 2.38 -27.35 -3.82
CA THR A 153 0.98 -27.27 -4.25
C THR A 153 0.04 -27.43 -3.07
N TRP A 154 -1.15 -26.80 -3.18
CA TRP A 154 -2.14 -26.83 -2.11
C TRP A 154 -2.68 -28.23 -1.83
N ASP A 155 -2.75 -28.61 -0.55
CA ASP A 155 -3.36 -29.84 -0.05
C ASP A 155 -4.43 -29.49 1.00
N PRO A 156 -5.69 -29.87 0.80
CA PRO A 156 -6.78 -29.59 1.76
C PRO A 156 -6.53 -30.13 3.17
N LYS A 157 -5.65 -31.13 3.32
CA LYS A 157 -5.27 -31.69 4.63
C LYS A 157 -4.49 -30.70 5.49
N ASP A 158 -3.97 -29.63 4.90
CA ASP A 158 -3.20 -28.61 5.63
C ASP A 158 -4.13 -27.53 6.27
N ILE A 159 -5.43 -27.58 6.00
CA ILE A 159 -6.40 -26.69 6.66
C ILE A 159 -6.33 -26.88 8.19
N ASN A 160 -6.25 -25.77 8.93
CA ASN A 160 -6.18 -25.72 10.39
C ASN A 160 -4.95 -26.43 11.01
N THR A 161 -3.86 -26.57 10.26
CA THR A 161 -2.63 -27.15 10.79
C THR A 161 -1.69 -26.10 11.43
N GLY A 162 -2.13 -24.84 11.55
CA GLY A 162 -1.36 -23.74 12.16
C GLY A 162 -0.04 -23.49 11.41
N TYR A 163 1.04 -23.25 12.15
CA TYR A 163 2.36 -22.98 11.59
C TYR A 163 2.91 -24.03 10.62
N ARG A 164 2.38 -25.26 10.64
CA ARG A 164 2.77 -26.30 9.67
C ARG A 164 2.36 -25.93 8.24
N ALA A 165 1.20 -25.29 8.08
CA ALA A 165 0.79 -24.76 6.79
C ALA A 165 1.73 -23.61 6.37
N GLY A 166 2.01 -22.64 7.25
CA GLY A 166 2.96 -21.57 6.97
C GLY A 166 4.36 -22.09 6.61
N ASP A 167 4.87 -23.09 7.34
CA ASP A 167 6.18 -23.71 7.04
C ASP A 167 6.22 -24.34 5.66
N LYS A 168 5.12 -24.97 5.24
CA LYS A 168 5.02 -25.62 3.93
C LYS A 168 4.88 -24.60 2.80
N TYR A 169 4.06 -23.56 2.98
CA TYR A 169 3.65 -22.68 1.87
C TYR A 169 4.37 -21.33 1.84
N MET A 170 5.05 -20.91 2.90
CA MET A 170 5.61 -19.56 3.01
C MET A 170 7.12 -19.51 3.26
N ASN A 171 7.81 -20.67 3.36
CA ASN A 171 9.25 -20.68 3.61
C ASN A 171 10.09 -20.94 2.34
N ASN A 172 9.55 -21.69 1.37
CA ASN A 172 10.26 -22.08 0.15
C ASN A 172 9.41 -21.76 -1.07
N GLY A 173 9.98 -21.06 -2.03
CA GLY A 173 9.29 -20.62 -3.23
C GLY A 173 10.07 -19.54 -3.97
N LYS A 174 9.40 -18.92 -4.91
CA LYS A 174 9.94 -17.85 -5.75
C LYS A 174 9.27 -16.53 -5.44
N PHE A 175 10.07 -15.48 -5.35
CA PHE A 175 9.62 -14.12 -5.07
C PHE A 175 9.71 -13.27 -6.33
N TYR A 176 8.64 -12.54 -6.65
CA TYR A 176 8.48 -11.80 -7.90
C TYR A 176 8.01 -10.36 -7.63
N VAL A 177 8.27 -9.48 -8.60
CA VAL A 177 7.72 -8.14 -8.69
C VAL A 177 7.03 -7.94 -10.04
N ALA A 178 5.96 -7.13 -10.06
CA ALA A 178 5.15 -6.89 -11.26
C ALA A 178 5.79 -5.88 -12.21
N GLN A 179 5.72 -6.16 -13.51
CA GLN A 179 5.88 -5.20 -14.61
C GLN A 179 4.60 -5.18 -15.44
N PHE A 180 4.00 -4.00 -15.58
CA PHE A 180 2.80 -3.76 -16.39
C PHE A 180 3.20 -3.14 -17.73
N ASN A 181 2.76 -3.71 -18.83
CA ASN A 181 3.01 -3.20 -20.18
C ASN A 181 1.84 -2.33 -20.64
N ASP A 182 2.09 -1.41 -21.56
CA ASP A 182 1.08 -0.45 -22.05
C ASP A 182 -0.04 -1.11 -22.89
N ASP A 183 0.12 -2.37 -23.26
CA ASP A 183 -0.84 -3.13 -24.09
C ASP A 183 -1.84 -3.98 -23.28
N GLY A 184 -1.84 -3.89 -21.93
CA GLY A 184 -2.70 -4.69 -21.07
C GLY A 184 -2.14 -6.06 -20.71
N THR A 185 -0.93 -6.34 -21.12
CA THR A 185 -0.18 -7.51 -20.64
C THR A 185 0.75 -7.13 -19.49
N GLY A 186 1.21 -8.11 -18.75
CA GLY A 186 2.21 -7.90 -17.71
C GLY A 186 3.02 -9.16 -17.46
N GLN A 187 4.08 -8.99 -16.68
CA GLN A 187 4.95 -10.10 -16.30
C GLN A 187 5.41 -10.00 -14.85
N TRP A 188 5.65 -11.14 -14.26
CA TRP A 188 6.27 -11.31 -12.97
C TRP A 188 7.77 -11.53 -13.14
N VAL A 189 8.58 -10.59 -12.69
CA VAL A 189 10.04 -10.69 -12.75
C VAL A 189 10.55 -11.32 -11.47
N GLU A 190 11.20 -12.47 -11.56
CA GLU A 190 11.75 -13.17 -10.39
C GLU A 190 12.89 -12.36 -9.76
N LEU A 191 12.80 -12.14 -8.46
CA LEU A 191 13.81 -11.49 -7.63
C LEU A 191 14.72 -12.55 -6.99
N ALA A 192 15.61 -13.12 -7.82
CA ALA A 192 16.56 -14.14 -7.41
C ALA A 192 18.00 -13.64 -7.51
N TYR A 193 18.78 -13.86 -6.44
CA TYR A 193 20.21 -13.56 -6.44
C TYR A 193 20.95 -14.25 -7.59
N GLY A 194 21.80 -13.49 -8.28
CA GLY A 194 22.52 -13.97 -9.47
C GLY A 194 21.77 -13.85 -10.79
N GLN A 195 20.48 -13.46 -10.77
CA GLN A 195 19.65 -13.26 -11.96
C GLN A 195 19.26 -11.78 -12.13
N ASN A 196 18.88 -11.39 -13.34
CA ASN A 196 18.33 -10.05 -13.67
C ASN A 196 19.15 -8.86 -13.13
N GLY A 197 20.48 -9.04 -12.98
CA GLY A 197 21.37 -8.02 -12.43
C GLY A 197 21.41 -7.95 -10.90
N LEU A 198 20.73 -8.82 -10.18
CA LEU A 198 20.72 -8.90 -8.71
C LEU A 198 21.98 -9.65 -8.22
N ASN A 199 23.12 -8.98 -8.26
CA ASN A 199 24.44 -9.56 -7.92
C ASN A 199 25.38 -8.47 -7.35
N GLU A 200 26.61 -8.84 -7.02
CA GLU A 200 27.60 -7.95 -6.40
C GLU A 200 28.06 -6.79 -7.31
N GLN A 201 27.84 -6.88 -8.61
CA GLN A 201 28.20 -5.86 -9.59
C GLN A 201 27.07 -4.85 -9.84
N ASN A 202 25.91 -5.02 -9.18
CA ASN A 202 24.79 -4.13 -9.36
C ASN A 202 25.09 -2.69 -8.89
N SER A 203 24.77 -1.71 -9.72
CA SER A 203 25.09 -0.29 -9.45
C SER A 203 24.14 0.40 -8.47
N ILE A 204 22.93 -0.14 -8.29
CA ILE A 204 21.95 0.39 -7.32
C ILE A 204 22.31 -0.13 -5.93
N TYR A 205 22.47 -1.44 -5.79
CA TYR A 205 22.88 -2.10 -4.56
C TYR A 205 23.66 -3.38 -4.89
N PRO A 206 24.88 -3.60 -4.34
CA PRO A 206 25.68 -4.78 -4.61
C PRO A 206 25.18 -5.98 -3.79
N PHE A 207 24.16 -6.66 -4.31
CA PHE A 207 23.58 -7.83 -3.65
C PHE A 207 24.59 -8.96 -3.53
N SER A 208 24.76 -9.53 -2.34
CA SER A 208 25.71 -10.63 -2.06
C SER A 208 25.04 -11.98 -1.81
N SER A 209 23.70 -12.00 -1.68
CA SER A 209 22.93 -13.20 -1.35
C SER A 209 21.44 -13.02 -1.63
N GLN A 210 20.68 -14.12 -1.65
CA GLN A 210 19.21 -14.09 -1.67
C GLN A 210 18.63 -13.40 -0.45
N ALA A 211 19.27 -13.53 0.71
CA ALA A 211 18.83 -12.85 1.94
C ALA A 211 18.86 -11.32 1.79
N GLU A 212 19.84 -10.78 1.08
CA GLU A 212 19.89 -9.34 0.78
C GLU A 212 18.84 -8.92 -0.24
N VAL A 213 18.60 -9.73 -1.27
CA VAL A 213 17.52 -9.47 -2.24
C VAL A 213 16.17 -9.36 -1.51
N LEU A 214 15.88 -10.29 -0.60
CA LEU A 214 14.65 -10.27 0.19
C LEU A 214 14.60 -9.11 1.19
N THR A 215 15.72 -8.76 1.81
CA THR A 215 15.82 -7.66 2.80
C THR A 215 15.66 -6.29 2.13
N PHE A 216 16.19 -6.13 0.92
CA PHE A 216 16.18 -4.91 0.14
C PHE A 216 15.32 -5.05 -1.12
N ALA A 217 14.11 -5.62 -0.95
CA ALA A 217 13.19 -5.94 -2.04
C ALA A 217 12.87 -4.72 -2.93
N ARG A 218 12.74 -3.51 -2.37
CA ARG A 218 12.54 -2.27 -3.12
C ARG A 218 13.69 -1.98 -4.08
N LEU A 219 14.95 -2.10 -3.61
CA LEU A 219 16.14 -1.92 -4.47
C LEU A 219 16.26 -3.02 -5.51
N ALA A 220 15.78 -4.23 -5.20
CA ALA A 220 15.68 -5.30 -6.18
C ALA A 220 14.63 -4.98 -7.26
N GLY A 221 13.47 -4.45 -6.88
CA GLY A 221 12.46 -3.94 -7.80
C GLY A 221 12.97 -2.81 -8.71
N ASP A 222 13.71 -1.83 -8.14
CA ASP A 222 14.39 -0.78 -8.92
C ASP A 222 15.38 -1.38 -9.95
N THR A 223 16.13 -2.38 -9.54
CA THR A 223 17.13 -3.05 -10.40
C THR A 223 16.49 -3.69 -11.63
N VAL A 224 15.39 -4.39 -11.44
CA VAL A 224 14.68 -5.06 -12.53
C VAL A 224 13.69 -4.15 -13.25
N LYS A 225 13.63 -2.87 -12.88
CA LYS A 225 12.73 -1.86 -13.47
C LYS A 225 11.25 -2.25 -13.36
N ALA A 226 10.84 -2.71 -12.20
CA ALA A 226 9.45 -2.96 -11.90
C ALA A 226 8.59 -1.69 -12.09
N THR A 227 7.29 -1.85 -12.36
CA THR A 227 6.39 -0.71 -12.55
C THR A 227 6.14 0.01 -11.23
N LYS A 228 6.46 1.30 -11.18
CA LYS A 228 6.28 2.14 -9.99
C LYS A 228 4.81 2.52 -9.82
N MET A 229 4.19 2.04 -8.75
CA MET A 229 2.76 2.15 -8.50
C MET A 229 2.39 3.33 -7.59
N ASP A 230 1.10 3.64 -7.52
CA ASP A 230 0.53 4.75 -6.74
C ASP A 230 0.06 4.30 -5.35
N ARG A 231 1.02 3.89 -4.48
CA ARG A 231 0.75 3.36 -3.13
C ARG A 231 -0.12 2.10 -3.20
N PRO A 232 0.46 0.92 -3.51
CA PRO A 232 -0.27 -0.34 -3.45
C PRO A 232 -0.66 -0.68 -2.02
N GLU A 233 -1.96 -0.77 -1.78
CA GLU A 233 -2.55 -1.02 -0.47
C GLU A 233 -3.05 -2.47 -0.38
N TRP A 234 -4.37 -2.66 -0.24
CA TRP A 234 -4.94 -3.98 -0.07
C TRP A 234 -5.04 -4.76 -1.38
N VAL A 235 -5.01 -6.07 -1.22
CA VAL A 235 -5.18 -7.04 -2.30
C VAL A 235 -6.42 -7.89 -2.04
N ALA A 236 -7.23 -8.13 -3.07
CA ALA A 236 -8.35 -9.06 -2.99
C ALA A 236 -8.29 -10.05 -4.15
N VAL A 237 -8.59 -11.32 -3.87
CA VAL A 237 -8.66 -12.38 -4.88
C VAL A 237 -10.11 -12.79 -5.06
N ASN A 238 -10.63 -12.69 -6.28
CA ASN A 238 -12.00 -13.08 -6.60
C ASN A 238 -12.17 -14.59 -6.36
N PRO A 239 -13.08 -15.01 -5.48
CA PRO A 239 -13.26 -16.43 -5.14
C PRO A 239 -13.81 -17.27 -6.29
N GLU A 240 -14.46 -16.66 -7.28
CA GLU A 240 -15.07 -17.35 -8.41
C GLU A 240 -14.08 -17.65 -9.52
N ASN A 241 -13.36 -16.61 -10.01
CA ASN A 241 -12.50 -16.71 -11.19
C ASN A 241 -10.99 -16.61 -10.87
N GLY A 242 -10.61 -16.15 -9.68
CA GLY A 242 -9.20 -16.03 -9.26
C GLY A 242 -8.51 -14.74 -9.73
N GLU A 243 -9.22 -13.81 -10.34
CA GLU A 243 -8.68 -12.49 -10.65
C GLU A 243 -8.24 -11.77 -9.39
N VAL A 244 -7.15 -11.04 -9.47
CA VAL A 244 -6.54 -10.31 -8.37
C VAL A 244 -6.76 -8.82 -8.55
N TYR A 245 -7.21 -8.16 -7.50
CA TYR A 245 -7.49 -6.73 -7.44
C TYR A 245 -6.53 -6.10 -6.45
N VAL A 246 -5.97 -4.93 -6.79
CA VAL A 246 -5.08 -4.17 -5.91
C VAL A 246 -5.52 -2.72 -5.88
N THR A 247 -5.72 -2.18 -4.70
CA THR A 247 -5.99 -0.77 -4.50
C THR A 247 -4.71 0.04 -4.62
N LEU A 248 -4.80 1.17 -5.33
CA LEU A 248 -3.75 2.16 -5.52
C LEU A 248 -4.31 3.49 -5.03
N THR A 249 -4.05 3.81 -3.76
CA THR A 249 -4.88 4.76 -3.02
C THR A 249 -4.77 6.21 -3.52
N ASN A 250 -3.56 6.71 -3.75
CA ASN A 250 -3.29 8.00 -4.38
C ASN A 250 -1.77 8.21 -4.59
N ASN A 251 -1.37 9.23 -5.37
CA ASN A 251 0.03 9.62 -5.46
C ASN A 251 0.19 11.08 -5.88
N SER A 252 0.45 11.96 -4.92
CA SER A 252 0.70 13.38 -5.16
C SER A 252 2.01 13.67 -5.94
N ASN A 253 2.86 12.68 -6.14
CA ASN A 253 4.11 12.78 -6.89
C ASN A 253 4.01 12.20 -8.32
N ARG A 254 2.83 11.66 -8.72
CA ARG A 254 2.60 11.22 -10.10
C ARG A 254 2.62 12.44 -11.04
N GLY A 255 3.35 12.34 -12.14
CA GLY A 255 3.59 13.45 -13.07
C GLY A 255 4.72 14.40 -12.64
N THR A 256 5.37 14.16 -11.51
CA THR A 256 6.55 14.92 -11.05
C THR A 256 7.74 13.99 -10.77
N ALA A 257 7.80 13.36 -9.60
CA ALA A 257 8.84 12.38 -9.29
C ALA A 257 8.64 11.03 -10.02
N TYR A 258 7.40 10.69 -10.35
CA TYR A 258 7.03 9.48 -11.10
C TYR A 258 6.26 9.86 -12.35
N THR A 259 6.74 9.45 -13.53
CA THR A 259 6.04 9.65 -14.80
C THR A 259 4.74 8.85 -14.84
N THR A 260 3.74 9.34 -15.58
CA THR A 260 2.56 8.54 -15.92
C THR A 260 2.95 7.38 -16.85
N ASP A 261 2.24 6.29 -16.73
CA ASP A 261 2.28 5.09 -17.58
C ASP A 261 0.86 4.52 -17.72
N ALA A 262 0.68 3.44 -18.46
CA ALA A 262 -0.66 2.90 -18.69
C ALA A 262 -1.31 2.34 -17.39
N ALA A 263 -0.53 1.81 -16.46
CA ALA A 263 -1.03 1.29 -15.19
C ALA A 263 -1.30 2.40 -14.15
N ASN A 264 -0.67 3.59 -14.30
CA ASN A 264 -0.81 4.75 -13.43
C ASN A 264 -1.01 6.01 -14.28
N PRO A 265 -2.16 6.13 -14.97
CA PRO A 265 -2.26 7.06 -16.10
C PRO A 265 -2.61 8.49 -15.68
N ARG A 266 -3.06 8.74 -14.45
CA ARG A 266 -3.63 10.03 -14.09
C ARG A 266 -2.64 10.96 -13.40
N ASN A 267 -2.55 12.19 -13.93
CA ASN A 267 -1.91 13.34 -13.29
C ASN A 267 -2.76 14.57 -13.60
N TYR A 268 -3.43 15.09 -12.61
CA TYR A 268 -4.31 16.25 -12.69
C TYR A 268 -4.24 17.08 -11.42
N SER A 269 -4.84 18.28 -11.45
CA SER A 269 -5.04 19.12 -10.27
C SER A 269 -6.50 19.05 -9.87
N ASP A 270 -6.73 18.76 -8.62
CA ASP A 270 -8.03 18.81 -7.99
C ASP A 270 -8.39 20.26 -7.66
N PRO A 271 -9.66 20.71 -7.81
CA PRO A 271 -10.06 22.06 -7.44
C PRO A 271 -9.75 22.43 -5.99
N GLU A 272 -9.80 21.49 -5.07
CA GLU A 272 -9.56 21.63 -3.64
C GLU A 272 -8.06 21.61 -3.29
N GLY A 273 -7.17 21.49 -4.30
CA GLY A 273 -5.72 21.68 -4.17
C GLY A 273 -4.86 20.41 -4.19
N GLY A 274 -5.45 19.26 -4.39
CA GLY A 274 -4.74 18.00 -4.66
C GLY A 274 -4.06 18.00 -6.03
N LYS A 275 -3.05 17.17 -6.23
CA LYS A 275 -2.33 17.00 -7.51
C LYS A 275 -1.80 15.58 -7.66
N GLY A 276 -1.46 15.23 -8.90
CA GLY A 276 -0.99 13.89 -9.25
C GLY A 276 -2.17 12.94 -9.51
N ASN A 277 -2.11 11.71 -9.04
CA ASN A 277 -3.27 10.82 -8.99
C ASN A 277 -3.98 11.03 -7.64
N VAL A 278 -4.89 11.99 -7.59
CA VAL A 278 -5.51 12.47 -6.33
C VAL A 278 -6.42 11.42 -5.73
N ASN A 279 -7.31 10.86 -6.54
CA ASN A 279 -8.40 9.99 -6.06
C ASN A 279 -8.11 8.49 -6.19
N GLY A 280 -6.90 8.11 -6.64
CA GLY A 280 -6.50 6.70 -6.73
C GLY A 280 -7.31 5.86 -7.72
N HIS A 281 -7.04 4.57 -7.73
CA HIS A 281 -7.74 3.60 -8.60
C HIS A 281 -7.53 2.17 -8.10
N ILE A 282 -8.25 1.23 -8.69
CA ILE A 282 -8.10 -0.21 -8.45
C ILE A 282 -7.67 -0.85 -9.76
N ILE A 283 -6.48 -1.44 -9.78
CA ILE A 283 -6.02 -2.29 -10.89
C ILE A 283 -6.40 -3.73 -10.62
N ARG A 284 -6.73 -4.48 -11.67
CA ARG A 284 -6.96 -5.93 -11.57
C ARG A 284 -6.20 -6.68 -12.65
N PHE A 285 -5.87 -7.91 -12.36
CA PHE A 285 -5.18 -8.77 -13.32
C PHE A 285 -5.63 -10.22 -13.22
N LYS A 286 -5.44 -10.94 -14.33
CA LYS A 286 -5.80 -12.34 -14.52
C LYS A 286 -4.59 -13.14 -14.97
N GLU A 287 -4.38 -14.27 -14.31
CA GLU A 287 -3.34 -15.24 -14.61
C GLU A 287 -3.95 -16.56 -15.10
N GLU A 288 -3.22 -17.32 -15.88
CA GLU A 288 -3.63 -18.70 -16.24
C GLU A 288 -3.73 -19.60 -15.00
N ASN A 289 -2.79 -19.45 -14.08
CA ASN A 289 -2.76 -20.08 -12.76
C ASN A 289 -1.81 -19.29 -11.84
N SER A 290 -1.83 -19.58 -10.54
CA SER A 290 -1.05 -18.82 -9.55
C SER A 290 0.47 -18.91 -9.71
N ALA A 291 1.01 -19.83 -10.52
CA ALA A 291 2.45 -19.92 -10.83
C ALA A 291 2.81 -19.25 -12.16
N ALA A 292 1.84 -18.71 -12.91
CA ALA A 292 2.12 -18.05 -14.19
C ALA A 292 3.09 -16.87 -14.00
N GLU A 293 3.99 -16.69 -14.94
CA GLU A 293 4.94 -15.59 -14.96
C GLU A 293 4.44 -14.39 -15.81
N THR A 294 3.24 -14.51 -16.37
CA THR A 294 2.57 -13.45 -17.15
C THR A 294 1.12 -13.30 -16.73
N PHE A 295 0.56 -12.13 -16.99
CA PHE A 295 -0.82 -11.81 -16.71
C PHE A 295 -1.39 -10.84 -17.74
N GLU A 296 -2.72 -10.77 -17.83
CA GLU A 296 -3.48 -9.70 -18.49
C GLU A 296 -4.05 -8.78 -17.42
N TRP A 297 -4.18 -7.46 -17.70
CA TRP A 297 -4.64 -6.49 -16.72
C TRP A 297 -5.49 -5.39 -17.35
N ASP A 298 -6.32 -4.78 -16.53
CA ASP A 298 -6.97 -3.49 -16.78
C ASP A 298 -7.15 -2.72 -15.45
N ILE A 299 -7.56 -1.45 -15.54
CA ILE A 299 -7.96 -0.68 -14.37
C ILE A 299 -9.46 -0.88 -14.19
N TYR A 300 -9.81 -1.58 -13.11
CA TYR A 300 -11.21 -1.89 -12.78
C TYR A 300 -12.02 -0.64 -12.44
N LEU A 301 -11.45 0.24 -11.59
CA LEU A 301 -12.19 1.37 -11.03
C LEU A 301 -11.25 2.56 -10.77
N PHE A 302 -11.60 3.72 -11.29
CA PHE A 302 -10.95 4.97 -10.91
C PHE A 302 -11.77 5.67 -9.84
N GLY A 303 -11.13 6.10 -8.73
CA GLY A 303 -11.72 7.06 -7.81
C GLY A 303 -11.85 8.41 -8.49
N ALA A 304 -12.97 9.08 -8.33
CA ALA A 304 -13.23 10.43 -8.83
C ALA A 304 -14.52 10.97 -8.22
N GLU A 305 -14.69 12.27 -8.16
CA GLU A 305 -15.99 12.88 -7.95
C GLU A 305 -16.85 12.79 -9.22
N ALA A 306 -18.15 12.65 -9.03
CA ALA A 306 -19.11 12.51 -10.13
C ALA A 306 -19.04 13.66 -11.15
N ALA A 307 -18.76 14.88 -10.70
CA ALA A 307 -18.72 16.09 -11.52
C ALA A 307 -17.39 16.29 -12.27
N MET A 308 -16.38 15.46 -12.02
CA MET A 308 -15.08 15.59 -12.71
C MET A 308 -15.16 15.31 -14.21
N ALA A 309 -14.20 15.83 -14.96
CA ALA A 309 -14.10 15.63 -16.40
C ALA A 309 -14.05 14.13 -16.75
N GLU A 310 -14.62 13.76 -17.92
CA GLU A 310 -14.75 12.37 -18.35
C GLU A 310 -13.40 11.62 -18.43
N ASN A 311 -12.30 12.32 -18.77
CA ASN A 311 -10.96 11.74 -18.79
C ASN A 311 -10.32 11.58 -17.40
N ILE A 312 -10.94 12.10 -16.33
CA ILE A 312 -10.60 11.86 -14.93
C ILE A 312 -11.54 10.80 -14.36
N ASN A 313 -12.86 10.98 -14.49
CA ASN A 313 -13.89 10.02 -14.11
C ASN A 313 -14.08 8.95 -15.20
N LEU A 314 -13.02 8.19 -15.48
CA LEU A 314 -13.00 7.17 -16.54
C LEU A 314 -13.96 6.01 -16.30
N SER A 315 -14.29 5.74 -15.02
CA SER A 315 -15.21 4.67 -14.63
C SER A 315 -16.68 5.05 -14.69
N GLY A 316 -17.01 6.34 -14.94
CA GLY A 316 -18.38 6.82 -15.07
C GLY A 316 -19.14 6.86 -13.74
N LEU A 317 -18.45 7.20 -12.65
CA LEU A 317 -19.04 7.38 -11.34
C LEU A 317 -20.07 8.50 -11.33
N ASN A 318 -21.04 8.39 -10.43
CA ASN A 318 -22.10 9.37 -10.19
C ASN A 318 -22.25 9.61 -8.67
N ASP A 319 -23.12 10.53 -8.25
CA ASP A 319 -23.31 10.95 -6.86
C ASP A 319 -23.69 9.81 -5.89
N ASN A 320 -24.12 8.64 -6.39
CA ASN A 320 -24.48 7.49 -5.56
C ASN A 320 -23.30 6.56 -5.28
N ASN A 321 -22.23 6.63 -6.10
CA ASN A 321 -21.14 5.64 -6.08
C ASN A 321 -19.75 6.25 -6.29
N ASP A 322 -19.62 7.57 -6.33
CA ASP A 322 -18.34 8.25 -6.39
C ASP A 322 -17.51 8.01 -5.12
N LEU A 323 -16.20 7.96 -5.29
CA LEU A 323 -15.25 7.63 -4.21
C LEU A 323 -13.87 8.22 -4.53
N SER A 324 -13.07 8.31 -3.47
CA SER A 324 -11.65 8.67 -3.57
C SER A 324 -10.81 7.73 -2.71
N SER A 325 -9.54 7.61 -3.04
CA SER A 325 -8.52 6.89 -2.26
C SER A 325 -8.98 5.50 -1.79
N PRO A 326 -9.26 4.55 -2.72
CA PRO A 326 -9.58 3.18 -2.35
C PRO A 326 -8.38 2.55 -1.62
N ASP A 327 -8.66 1.93 -0.48
CA ASP A 327 -7.68 1.38 0.43
C ASP A 327 -8.05 -0.07 0.81
N GLY A 328 -8.82 -0.27 1.89
CA GLY A 328 -9.27 -1.59 2.31
C GLY A 328 -10.14 -2.28 1.25
N MET A 329 -9.89 -3.56 0.99
CA MET A 329 -10.62 -4.30 -0.04
C MET A 329 -10.73 -5.79 0.28
N TRP A 330 -11.93 -6.36 0.11
CA TRP A 330 -12.14 -7.78 0.36
C TRP A 330 -13.31 -8.33 -0.44
N PHE A 331 -13.13 -9.51 -1.05
CA PHE A 331 -14.24 -10.29 -1.58
C PHE A 331 -14.89 -11.13 -0.48
N ASP A 332 -16.20 -11.00 -0.33
CA ASP A 332 -16.93 -11.95 0.46
C ASP A 332 -17.09 -13.30 -0.29
N PRO A 333 -17.43 -14.40 0.40
CA PRO A 333 -17.53 -15.72 -0.23
C PRO A 333 -18.59 -15.84 -1.35
N ARG A 334 -19.43 -14.82 -1.53
CA ARG A 334 -20.49 -14.75 -2.56
C ARG A 334 -20.06 -13.93 -3.78
N GLY A 335 -18.81 -13.43 -3.80
CA GLY A 335 -18.28 -12.64 -4.90
C GLY A 335 -18.60 -11.14 -4.83
N VAL A 336 -19.15 -10.63 -3.74
CA VAL A 336 -19.30 -9.20 -3.52
C VAL A 336 -17.95 -8.62 -3.12
N LEU A 337 -17.46 -7.64 -3.89
CA LEU A 337 -16.24 -6.89 -3.56
C LEU A 337 -16.63 -5.71 -2.66
N TRP A 338 -16.08 -5.70 -1.45
CA TRP A 338 -16.18 -4.60 -0.51
C TRP A 338 -14.95 -3.70 -0.68
N ILE A 339 -15.18 -2.39 -0.86
CA ILE A 339 -14.15 -1.38 -1.06
C ILE A 339 -14.30 -0.35 0.04
N GLN A 340 -13.21 -0.05 0.75
CA GLN A 340 -13.13 0.94 1.81
C GLN A 340 -12.20 2.08 1.38
N THR A 341 -12.35 3.26 1.96
CA THR A 341 -11.56 4.44 1.57
C THR A 341 -10.86 5.09 2.75
N ASP A 342 -9.65 5.60 2.48
CA ASP A 342 -8.86 6.48 3.34
C ASP A 342 -8.55 7.77 2.59
N ASP A 343 -9.35 8.82 2.82
CA ASP A 343 -9.41 9.95 1.91
C ASP A 343 -9.29 11.32 2.56
N GLY A 344 -8.20 12.01 2.24
CA GLY A 344 -8.05 13.43 2.51
C GLY A 344 -8.58 14.36 1.43
N ALA A 345 -8.70 13.88 0.16
CA ALA A 345 -9.09 14.73 -0.97
C ALA A 345 -10.61 14.88 -1.13
N TYR A 346 -11.38 13.94 -0.60
CA TYR A 346 -12.84 13.88 -0.75
C TYR A 346 -13.62 14.29 0.50
N THR A 347 -12.93 14.54 1.62
CA THR A 347 -13.55 14.89 2.91
C THR A 347 -14.23 16.24 2.93
N ASP A 348 -13.99 17.11 1.98
CA ASP A 348 -14.70 18.38 1.78
C ASP A 348 -16.10 18.16 1.17
N THR A 349 -16.32 17.09 0.40
CA THR A 349 -17.60 16.73 -0.23
C THR A 349 -18.35 15.66 0.56
N THR A 350 -17.66 14.61 1.05
CA THR A 350 -18.24 13.55 1.88
C THR A 350 -17.17 12.97 2.81
N ASN A 351 -17.56 12.01 3.65
CA ASN A 351 -16.61 11.28 4.50
C ASN A 351 -16.17 9.98 3.83
N CYS A 352 -15.07 9.39 4.32
CA CYS A 352 -14.66 8.05 3.96
C CYS A 352 -15.81 7.06 4.09
N MET A 353 -15.80 6.07 3.21
CA MET A 353 -16.96 5.22 2.98
C MET A 353 -16.58 3.75 2.73
N MET A 354 -17.59 2.92 2.69
CA MET A 354 -17.52 1.55 2.21
C MET A 354 -18.53 1.35 1.09
N LEU A 355 -18.08 0.75 0.00
CA LEU A 355 -18.90 0.43 -1.17
C LEU A 355 -19.01 -1.09 -1.32
N ALA A 356 -20.13 -1.53 -1.91
CA ALA A 356 -20.34 -2.90 -2.35
C ALA A 356 -20.36 -2.95 -3.88
N ALA A 357 -19.54 -3.84 -4.45
CA ALA A 357 -19.37 -3.94 -5.89
C ALA A 357 -19.60 -5.38 -6.39
N LEU A 358 -20.14 -5.48 -7.61
CA LEU A 358 -20.23 -6.72 -8.39
C LEU A 358 -19.38 -6.51 -9.65
N PRO A 359 -18.08 -6.78 -9.58
CA PRO A 359 -17.19 -6.52 -10.70
C PRO A 359 -17.45 -7.50 -11.85
N GLY A 360 -17.17 -7.03 -13.09
CA GLY A 360 -17.09 -7.90 -14.26
C GLY A 360 -15.79 -8.73 -14.24
N GLN A 361 -15.05 -8.72 -15.35
CA GLN A 361 -13.80 -9.47 -15.49
C GLN A 361 -12.75 -8.68 -16.26
N VAL A 362 -11.48 -9.04 -16.14
CA VAL A 362 -10.39 -8.44 -16.93
C VAL A 362 -10.74 -8.49 -18.41
N GLY A 363 -10.63 -7.34 -19.09
CA GLY A 363 -10.89 -7.18 -20.52
C GLY A 363 -12.36 -6.93 -20.88
N ASP A 364 -13.25 -6.64 -19.92
CA ASP A 364 -14.65 -6.30 -20.19
C ASP A 364 -14.89 -4.86 -20.66
N GLY A 365 -13.85 -4.03 -20.67
CA GLY A 365 -13.84 -2.67 -21.15
C GLY A 365 -12.94 -2.47 -22.38
N GLY A 366 -12.03 -1.49 -22.34
CA GLY A 366 -11.17 -1.24 -23.48
C GLY A 366 -10.17 -0.09 -23.29
N ALA A 367 -9.58 0.38 -24.39
CA ALA A 367 -8.66 1.49 -24.37
C ALA A 367 -9.36 2.81 -23.99
N ALA A 368 -8.67 3.60 -23.16
CA ALA A 368 -9.12 4.92 -22.76
C ALA A 368 -7.95 5.91 -22.75
N THR A 369 -8.28 7.19 -22.64
CA THR A 369 -7.28 8.27 -22.54
C THR A 369 -7.53 9.07 -21.28
N ALA A 370 -6.54 9.05 -20.40
CA ALA A 370 -6.48 9.80 -19.17
C ALA A 370 -5.97 11.24 -19.40
N PRO A 371 -5.92 12.14 -18.41
CA PRO A 371 -5.33 13.47 -18.55
C PRO A 371 -3.93 13.43 -19.18
N ASN A 372 -3.57 14.52 -19.87
CA ASN A 372 -2.29 14.66 -20.58
C ASN A 372 -2.07 13.62 -21.70
N GLU A 373 -3.17 13.17 -22.32
CA GLU A 373 -3.15 12.21 -23.44
C GLU A 373 -2.51 10.85 -23.08
N GLN A 374 -2.45 10.50 -21.80
CA GLN A 374 -1.92 9.20 -21.36
C GLN A 374 -2.91 8.08 -21.73
N ALA A 375 -2.46 7.17 -22.57
CA ALA A 375 -3.23 5.97 -22.92
C ALA A 375 -3.25 4.99 -21.74
N THR A 376 -4.37 4.28 -21.57
CA THR A 376 -4.57 3.24 -20.55
C THR A 376 -5.61 2.22 -21.02
N ILE A 377 -5.79 1.17 -20.23
CA ILE A 377 -6.80 0.12 -20.44
C ILE A 377 -7.70 0.07 -19.22
N VAL A 378 -9.00 0.18 -19.46
CA VAL A 378 -10.00 0.28 -18.39
C VAL A 378 -11.01 -0.85 -18.49
N GLY A 379 -11.56 -1.27 -17.38
CA GLY A 379 -12.73 -2.13 -17.31
C GLY A 379 -14.01 -1.44 -17.76
N ALA A 380 -15.10 -2.18 -17.78
CA ALA A 380 -16.42 -1.64 -18.11
C ALA A 380 -16.82 -0.54 -17.11
N LYS A 381 -17.49 0.51 -17.61
CA LYS A 381 -18.03 1.57 -16.74
C LYS A 381 -19.01 0.99 -15.73
N VAL A 382 -18.95 1.52 -14.51
CA VAL A 382 -19.84 1.10 -13.43
C VAL A 382 -21.20 1.78 -13.51
N THR A 383 -22.19 1.18 -12.85
CA THR A 383 -23.56 1.67 -12.73
C THR A 383 -24.05 1.48 -11.30
N ASP A 384 -25.20 2.07 -10.95
CA ASP A 384 -25.83 1.85 -9.63
C ASP A 384 -26.26 0.38 -9.39
N GLU A 385 -26.24 -0.47 -10.42
CA GLU A 385 -26.55 -1.90 -10.28
C GLU A 385 -25.34 -2.70 -9.80
N ASN A 386 -24.12 -2.27 -10.16
CA ASN A 386 -22.91 -3.04 -9.89
C ASN A 386 -21.88 -2.33 -8.97
N LEU A 387 -22.14 -1.06 -8.58
CA LEU A 387 -21.37 -0.35 -7.55
C LEU A 387 -22.27 0.57 -6.74
N ARG A 388 -22.33 0.38 -5.42
CA ARG A 388 -23.16 1.18 -4.50
C ARG A 388 -22.42 1.56 -3.23
N ARG A 389 -22.65 2.80 -2.78
CA ARG A 389 -22.26 3.20 -1.44
C ARG A 389 -23.11 2.46 -0.40
N PHE A 390 -22.43 1.71 0.48
CA PHE A 390 -23.06 0.91 1.53
C PHE A 390 -23.07 1.65 2.87
N LEU A 391 -21.98 2.35 3.18
CA LEU A 391 -21.76 3.02 4.45
C LEU A 391 -20.94 4.29 4.22
N THR A 392 -21.24 5.35 4.99
CA THR A 392 -20.40 6.55 5.14
C THR A 392 -19.99 6.67 6.60
N GLY A 393 -18.71 6.89 6.86
CA GLY A 393 -18.13 7.03 8.20
C GLY A 393 -18.34 8.42 8.81
N PRO A 394 -17.89 8.63 10.05
CA PRO A 394 -17.84 9.95 10.65
C PRO A 394 -16.82 10.87 9.97
N ALA A 395 -16.88 12.18 10.28
CA ALA A 395 -15.96 13.15 9.72
C ALA A 395 -14.50 12.80 9.99
N GLU A 396 -13.66 12.95 8.96
CA GLU A 396 -12.21 12.79 9.01
C GLU A 396 -11.79 11.42 9.59
N CYS A 397 -12.45 10.34 9.18
CA CYS A 397 -12.06 8.99 9.52
C CYS A 397 -11.58 8.25 8.28
N GLU A 398 -10.88 7.15 8.49
CA GLU A 398 -10.73 6.06 7.53
C GLU A 398 -11.73 4.95 7.85
N ILE A 399 -12.27 4.29 6.83
CA ILE A 399 -13.02 3.04 6.99
C ILE A 399 -12.09 1.89 6.58
N THR A 400 -11.73 1.06 7.55
CA THR A 400 -10.73 0.01 7.35
C THR A 400 -11.12 -1.31 8.01
N GLY A 401 -10.46 -2.38 7.60
CA GLY A 401 -10.68 -3.73 8.09
C GLY A 401 -12.10 -4.21 7.85
N VAL A 402 -12.28 -5.38 7.27
CA VAL A 402 -13.58 -5.95 6.98
C VAL A 402 -13.59 -7.46 7.22
N THR A 403 -14.61 -7.94 7.89
CA THR A 403 -14.90 -9.37 8.00
C THR A 403 -16.39 -9.59 8.17
N MET A 404 -16.84 -10.79 7.86
CA MET A 404 -18.25 -11.16 7.91
C MET A 404 -18.44 -12.43 8.73
N THR A 405 -19.56 -12.53 9.43
CA THR A 405 -19.91 -13.77 10.12
C THR A 405 -20.18 -14.91 9.12
N PRO A 406 -19.91 -16.17 9.47
CA PRO A 406 -20.11 -17.30 8.55
C PRO A 406 -21.54 -17.47 8.02
N ASP A 407 -22.54 -16.95 8.74
CA ASP A 407 -23.95 -16.95 8.32
C ASP A 407 -24.32 -15.73 7.46
N HIS A 408 -23.34 -14.84 7.16
CA HIS A 408 -23.47 -13.62 6.37
C HIS A 408 -24.50 -12.60 6.89
N LYS A 409 -24.83 -12.64 8.18
CA LYS A 409 -25.83 -11.74 8.79
C LYS A 409 -25.25 -10.55 9.49
N ALA A 410 -23.95 -10.55 9.75
CA ALA A 410 -23.24 -9.41 10.30
C ALA A 410 -21.92 -9.19 9.56
N ILE A 411 -21.60 -7.92 9.30
CA ILE A 411 -20.30 -7.47 8.82
C ILE A 411 -19.65 -6.59 9.89
N LEU A 412 -18.38 -6.78 10.13
CA LEU A 412 -17.59 -6.00 11.07
C LEU A 412 -16.60 -5.15 10.28
N ILE A 413 -16.50 -3.89 10.64
CA ILE A 413 -15.55 -2.92 10.08
C ILE A 413 -14.89 -2.14 11.21
N ASN A 414 -13.80 -1.45 10.89
CA ASN A 414 -13.19 -0.49 11.80
C ASN A 414 -13.39 0.93 11.28
N VAL A 415 -13.66 1.85 12.19
CA VAL A 415 -13.57 3.29 11.98
C VAL A 415 -12.27 3.74 12.62
N GLN A 416 -11.31 4.20 11.82
CA GLN A 416 -9.98 4.63 12.25
C GLN A 416 -9.97 6.16 12.39
N HIS A 417 -9.25 6.67 13.37
CA HIS A 417 -8.92 8.08 13.66
C HIS A 417 -9.98 9.16 13.31
N PRO A 418 -11.26 9.02 13.70
CA PRO A 418 -12.24 10.06 13.41
C PRO A 418 -11.79 11.40 13.98
N GLY A 419 -11.88 12.47 13.17
CA GLY A 419 -11.40 13.79 13.55
C GLY A 419 -9.89 13.97 13.43
N GLU A 420 -9.22 13.25 12.53
CA GLU A 420 -7.75 13.29 12.35
C GLU A 420 -7.21 14.70 12.09
N ASP A 421 -7.93 15.51 11.34
CA ASP A 421 -7.51 16.88 10.97
C ASP A 421 -7.74 17.93 12.04
N SER A 422 -8.16 17.51 13.24
CA SER A 422 -8.36 18.41 14.38
C SER A 422 -7.11 19.23 14.67
N LYS A 423 -7.22 20.55 14.65
CA LYS A 423 -6.07 21.45 14.89
C LYS A 423 -5.71 21.56 16.37
N SER A 424 -6.57 21.09 17.27
CA SER A 424 -6.37 21.15 18.73
C SER A 424 -7.04 19.95 19.39
N TYR A 425 -6.38 19.42 20.39
CA TYR A 425 -6.90 18.37 21.28
C TYR A 425 -8.17 18.78 22.04
N ASP A 426 -8.33 20.08 22.31
CA ASP A 426 -9.46 20.62 23.05
C ASP A 426 -10.63 21.10 22.15
N ALA A 427 -10.44 21.05 20.83
CA ALA A 427 -11.45 21.41 19.84
C ALA A 427 -11.43 20.38 18.67
N PRO A 428 -11.85 19.13 18.92
CA PRO A 428 -11.87 18.11 17.88
C PRO A 428 -12.96 18.40 16.84
N THR A 429 -12.69 18.03 15.59
CA THR A 429 -13.61 18.13 14.45
C THR A 429 -14.67 17.04 14.43
N SER A 430 -14.44 15.94 15.18
CA SER A 430 -15.40 14.87 15.37
C SER A 430 -15.63 14.58 16.84
N HIS A 431 -16.84 14.14 17.20
CA HIS A 431 -17.20 13.66 18.55
C HIS A 431 -17.70 12.20 18.52
N TRP A 432 -17.43 11.50 17.44
CA TRP A 432 -17.80 10.09 17.28
C TRP A 432 -16.93 9.19 18.19
N PRO A 433 -17.43 8.08 18.79
CA PRO A 433 -18.77 7.52 18.62
C PRO A 433 -19.85 8.09 19.54
N ALA A 434 -19.53 8.96 20.49
CA ALA A 434 -20.51 9.50 21.42
C ALA A 434 -21.63 10.26 20.70
N SER A 435 -21.31 11.02 19.65
CA SER A 435 -22.29 11.73 18.82
C SER A 435 -23.23 10.82 18.02
N GLN A 436 -22.90 9.55 17.88
CA GLN A 436 -23.77 8.55 17.22
C GLN A 436 -25.06 8.31 18.00
N THR A 437 -24.97 8.30 19.33
CA THR A 437 -26.11 8.07 20.21
C THR A 437 -26.71 9.36 20.75
N ASP A 438 -25.93 10.39 20.91
CA ASP A 438 -26.32 11.73 21.35
C ASP A 438 -25.71 12.81 20.43
N ARG A 439 -26.45 13.23 19.43
CA ARG A 439 -26.03 14.24 18.45
C ARG A 439 -25.76 15.62 19.07
N THR A 440 -26.18 15.86 20.30
CA THR A 440 -25.92 17.11 21.03
C THR A 440 -24.58 17.07 21.78
N ASN A 441 -23.95 15.92 21.87
CA ASN A 441 -22.66 15.77 22.52
C ASN A 441 -21.55 16.42 21.69
N GLN A 442 -21.09 17.58 22.13
CA GLN A 442 -20.04 18.37 21.50
C GLN A 442 -18.77 18.43 22.38
N THR A 443 -18.64 17.56 23.36
CA THR A 443 -17.55 17.56 24.34
C THR A 443 -16.75 16.26 24.37
N ALA A 444 -17.33 15.16 23.88
CA ALA A 444 -16.63 13.90 23.81
C ALA A 444 -15.49 13.97 22.79
N ARG A 445 -14.36 13.36 23.13
CA ARG A 445 -13.24 13.19 22.19
C ARG A 445 -13.51 12.03 21.24
N PRO A 446 -13.06 12.14 19.98
CA PRO A 446 -13.22 11.05 19.03
C PRO A 446 -12.39 9.82 19.44
N ARG A 447 -12.85 8.66 19.06
CA ARG A 447 -12.16 7.38 19.28
C ARG A 447 -12.42 6.45 18.13
N SER A 448 -11.37 5.73 17.70
CA SER A 448 -11.52 4.59 16.82
C SER A 448 -12.37 3.50 17.47
N ALA A 449 -13.13 2.76 16.66
CA ALA A 449 -13.93 1.65 17.15
C ALA A 449 -14.22 0.62 16.05
N THR A 450 -14.37 -0.63 16.46
CA THR A 450 -14.97 -1.68 15.63
C THR A 450 -16.49 -1.55 15.66
N VAL A 451 -17.12 -1.57 14.50
CA VAL A 451 -18.57 -1.47 14.30
C VAL A 451 -19.11 -2.78 13.76
N VAL A 452 -20.17 -3.27 14.34
CA VAL A 452 -20.92 -4.44 13.85
C VAL A 452 -22.18 -3.94 13.15
N ILE A 453 -22.36 -4.33 11.90
CA ILE A 453 -23.51 -3.93 11.07
C ILE A 453 -24.36 -5.16 10.82
N THR A 454 -25.64 -5.06 11.11
CA THR A 454 -26.66 -6.09 10.87
C THR A 454 -27.88 -5.47 10.20
N ARG A 455 -28.66 -6.27 9.49
CA ARG A 455 -29.99 -5.81 9.01
C ARG A 455 -31.01 -5.84 10.14
N ASN A 456 -31.92 -4.87 10.17
CA ASN A 456 -32.98 -4.79 11.17
C ASN A 456 -33.96 -5.98 11.13
N ASP A 457 -34.08 -6.61 9.96
CA ASP A 457 -34.96 -7.80 9.76
C ASP A 457 -34.23 -9.13 10.01
N GLY A 458 -32.92 -9.08 10.39
CA GLY A 458 -32.10 -10.28 10.60
C GLY A 458 -31.72 -11.01 9.30
N GLY A 459 -31.94 -10.41 8.14
CA GLY A 459 -31.56 -10.94 6.83
C GLY A 459 -30.05 -10.90 6.55
N LEU A 460 -29.67 -11.43 5.38
CA LEU A 460 -28.27 -11.41 4.92
C LEU A 460 -27.82 -9.99 4.60
N ILE A 461 -26.60 -9.65 4.95
CA ILE A 461 -25.93 -8.41 4.48
C ILE A 461 -25.76 -8.51 2.96
N ALA A 462 -26.12 -7.46 2.21
CA ALA A 462 -26.11 -7.43 0.74
C ALA A 462 -26.82 -8.65 0.11
N GLY A 463 -27.94 -9.07 0.68
CA GLY A 463 -28.81 -10.15 0.18
C GLY A 463 -30.09 -9.64 -0.40
#